data_b9d171c86c29fc67aaf12408f539051c
#
_entry.id   b9d171c86c29fc67aaf12408f539051c
#
_cell.length_a   1.000
_cell.length_b   1.000
_cell.length_c   1.000
_cell.angle_alpha   90.00
_cell.angle_beta   90.00
_cell.angle_gamma   90.00
#
_symmetry.space_group_name_H-M   'P 1'
#
loop_
_entity.id
_entity.type
_entity.pdbx_description
1 polymer ?
#
loop_
_entity_poly.entity_id
_entity_poly.type
_entity_poly.pdbx_seq_one_letter_code
_entity_poly.pdbx_strand_id
1 'polypeptide(L)'
;MLCPTDKPAYAAGIRTNPMNIIKALPALVLYLLATSLSHATLTPIGPLDFASGATVLNFSTLADNTEANGLVLDGVLFQVTKNGSSTNGIVIVDGGPGITGNISPPNLVSIADLDGVALIVSLPNLTTQFGYGYALRAEISVPAATTIDLFAGSTPVGSISFAGIPDPIFTGGFAGVASDTPFDRAVLTFSDVSDAFAVDNVTFSANKASDEGQTLILLSAGVSFLLFLRGRRREFRFSYH
;
A
#
# COMPACT_ATOMS: atom_id res chain seq x y z
N MET A 1 -78.96 27.67 14.34
CA MET A 1 -77.54 27.36 14.52
C MET A 1 -77.26 26.06 13.87
N LEU A 2 -76.64 26.06 12.71
CA LEU A 2 -76.39 24.89 11.87
C LEU A 2 -74.93 24.43 12.07
N CYS A 3 -74.73 23.17 12.42
CA CYS A 3 -73.42 22.53 12.45
C CYS A 3 -72.96 22.23 11.03
N PRO A 4 -71.68 22.43 10.69
CA PRO A 4 -71.10 21.93 9.45
C PRO A 4 -70.63 20.49 9.56
N THR A 5 -71.03 19.70 8.58
CA THR A 5 -70.66 18.28 8.42
C THR A 5 -69.24 18.16 7.85
N ASP A 6 -68.36 17.50 8.61
CA ASP A 6 -67.04 17.08 8.16
C ASP A 6 -67.14 15.94 7.15
N LYS A 7 -66.50 16.10 5.97
CA LYS A 7 -66.31 15.06 5.00
C LYS A 7 -64.99 14.30 5.28
N PRO A 8 -64.94 12.99 5.26
CA PRO A 8 -63.71 12.24 5.42
C PRO A 8 -62.84 12.36 4.15
N ALA A 9 -61.54 12.64 4.36
CA ALA A 9 -60.52 12.65 3.33
C ALA A 9 -60.23 11.21 2.85
N TYR A 10 -60.35 10.99 1.55
CA TYR A 10 -59.94 9.77 0.90
C TYR A 10 -58.43 9.65 0.92
N ALA A 11 -57.88 8.65 1.65
CA ALA A 11 -56.48 8.26 1.58
C ALA A 11 -56.20 7.60 0.21
N ALA A 12 -55.39 8.25 -0.61
CA ALA A 12 -54.87 7.70 -1.86
C ALA A 12 -53.87 6.57 -1.53
N GLY A 13 -54.31 5.34 -1.65
CA GLY A 13 -53.47 4.15 -1.50
C GLY A 13 -52.40 4.08 -2.60
N ILE A 14 -51.16 4.22 -2.22
CA ILE A 14 -50.01 3.99 -3.10
C ILE A 14 -49.99 2.49 -3.44
N ARG A 15 -50.45 2.15 -4.66
CA ARG A 15 -50.30 0.78 -5.22
C ARG A 15 -48.84 0.61 -5.63
N THR A 16 -48.05 0.01 -4.77
CA THR A 16 -46.69 -0.49 -5.12
C THR A 16 -46.86 -1.71 -6.01
N ASN A 17 -46.39 -1.61 -7.24
CA ASN A 17 -46.46 -2.67 -8.24
C ASN A 17 -45.41 -3.75 -7.89
N PRO A 18 -45.77 -4.95 -7.40
CA PRO A 18 -44.82 -5.96 -6.89
C PRO A 18 -43.90 -6.53 -7.98
N MET A 19 -44.22 -6.30 -9.26
CA MET A 19 -43.46 -6.86 -10.37
C MET A 19 -42.10 -6.16 -10.64
N ASN A 20 -41.86 -4.96 -10.09
CA ASN A 20 -40.61 -4.24 -10.26
C ASN A 20 -39.55 -4.60 -9.22
N ILE A 21 -39.95 -5.15 -8.06
CA ILE A 21 -39.02 -5.53 -6.99
C ILE A 21 -38.17 -6.74 -7.37
N ILE A 22 -38.78 -7.73 -8.08
CA ILE A 22 -38.09 -8.96 -8.45
C ILE A 22 -36.99 -8.75 -9.51
N LYS A 23 -37.12 -7.72 -10.36
CA LYS A 23 -36.12 -7.40 -11.40
C LYS A 23 -34.91 -6.63 -10.86
N ALA A 24 -35.03 -5.96 -9.72
CA ALA A 24 -33.95 -5.20 -9.09
C ALA A 24 -33.03 -6.07 -8.21
N LEU A 25 -33.55 -7.18 -7.69
CA LEU A 25 -32.79 -8.06 -6.78
C LEU A 25 -31.48 -8.62 -7.38
N PRO A 26 -31.46 -9.17 -8.62
CA PRO A 26 -30.22 -9.70 -9.19
C PRO A 26 -29.17 -8.63 -9.49
N ALA A 27 -29.58 -7.40 -9.82
CA ALA A 27 -28.64 -6.29 -10.03
C ALA A 27 -28.00 -5.83 -8.72
N LEU A 28 -28.75 -5.80 -7.62
CA LEU A 28 -28.22 -5.45 -6.29
C LEU A 28 -27.27 -6.51 -5.75
N VAL A 29 -27.59 -7.80 -5.95
CA VAL A 29 -26.70 -8.91 -5.55
C VAL A 29 -25.42 -8.92 -6.36
N LEU A 30 -25.46 -8.63 -7.65
CA LEU A 30 -24.29 -8.52 -8.51
C LEU A 30 -23.41 -7.33 -8.11
N TYR A 31 -24.00 -6.21 -7.71
CA TYR A 31 -23.26 -5.03 -7.22
C TYR A 31 -22.57 -5.30 -5.88
N LEU A 32 -23.24 -6.01 -4.96
CA LEU A 32 -22.67 -6.38 -3.65
C LEU A 32 -21.54 -7.43 -3.77
N LEU A 33 -21.58 -8.29 -4.78
CA LEU A 33 -20.50 -9.26 -5.05
C LEU A 33 -19.29 -8.62 -5.72
N ALA A 34 -19.43 -7.46 -6.38
CA ALA A 34 -18.32 -6.76 -7.02
C ALA A 34 -17.47 -5.92 -6.06
N THR A 35 -17.92 -5.70 -4.83
CA THR A 35 -17.17 -5.01 -3.78
C THR A 35 -16.35 -5.95 -2.91
N SER A 36 -15.81 -7.05 -3.46
CA SER A 36 -14.76 -7.79 -2.77
C SER A 36 -13.59 -6.83 -2.57
N LEU A 37 -13.32 -6.48 -1.32
CA LEU A 37 -12.13 -5.74 -0.92
C LEU A 37 -10.93 -6.58 -1.36
N SER A 38 -10.39 -6.26 -2.55
CA SER A 38 -9.12 -6.84 -3.00
C SER A 38 -8.05 -6.31 -2.05
N HIS A 39 -7.63 -7.13 -1.11
CA HIS A 39 -6.44 -6.83 -0.33
C HIS A 39 -5.24 -6.99 -1.26
N ALA A 40 -4.33 -6.04 -1.23
CA ALA A 40 -3.11 -6.15 -2.01
C ALA A 40 -2.32 -7.39 -1.59
N THR A 41 -1.81 -8.11 -2.59
CA THR A 41 -0.89 -9.21 -2.34
C THR A 41 0.52 -8.64 -2.15
N LEU A 42 1.08 -8.82 -0.96
CA LEU A 42 2.45 -8.45 -0.66
C LEU A 42 3.35 -9.70 -0.70
N THR A 43 4.41 -9.62 -1.48
CA THR A 43 5.40 -10.71 -1.62
C THR A 43 6.77 -10.23 -1.16
N PRO A 44 7.44 -10.93 -0.24
CA PRO A 44 8.82 -10.64 0.10
C PRO A 44 9.73 -10.79 -1.13
N ILE A 45 10.66 -9.86 -1.32
CA ILE A 45 11.67 -9.89 -2.38
C ILE A 45 13.06 -9.59 -1.81
N GLY A 46 14.08 -10.14 -2.44
CA GLY A 46 15.49 -9.87 -2.13
C GLY A 46 16.04 -8.67 -2.93
N PRO A 47 17.27 -8.24 -2.65
CA PRO A 47 17.91 -7.12 -3.35
C PRO A 47 18.12 -7.38 -4.84
N LEU A 48 18.15 -8.62 -5.30
CA LEU A 48 18.34 -9.02 -6.71
C LEU A 48 17.03 -9.19 -7.48
N ASP A 49 15.86 -9.09 -6.81
CA ASP A 49 14.54 -9.35 -7.41
C ASP A 49 13.87 -8.07 -7.92
N PHE A 50 14.52 -6.91 -7.76
CA PHE A 50 14.00 -5.65 -8.26
C PHE A 50 14.04 -5.60 -9.79
N ALA A 51 13.05 -4.94 -10.37
CA ALA A 51 13.01 -4.73 -11.81
C ALA A 51 14.26 -3.98 -12.31
N SER A 52 14.67 -4.25 -13.54
CA SER A 52 15.78 -3.52 -14.17
C SER A 52 15.49 -2.02 -14.21
N GLY A 53 16.46 -1.20 -13.79
CA GLY A 53 16.29 0.24 -13.66
C GLY A 53 15.69 0.70 -12.33
N ALA A 54 15.67 -0.17 -11.32
CA ALA A 54 15.36 0.25 -9.95
C ALA A 54 16.29 1.37 -9.50
N THR A 55 15.72 2.33 -8.78
CA THR A 55 16.50 3.39 -8.13
C THR A 55 17.00 2.87 -6.79
N VAL A 56 18.29 3.05 -6.52
CA VAL A 56 18.91 2.76 -5.24
C VAL A 56 19.44 4.05 -4.66
N LEU A 57 18.91 4.45 -3.53
CA LEU A 57 19.40 5.61 -2.77
C LEU A 57 20.41 5.12 -1.74
N ASN A 58 21.61 5.61 -1.86
CA ASN A 58 22.61 5.58 -0.81
C ASN A 58 22.82 7.02 -0.32
N PHE A 59 23.30 7.17 0.90
CA PHE A 59 23.45 8.48 1.53
C PHE A 59 24.86 9.05 1.36
N SER A 60 25.66 8.51 0.42
CA SER A 60 27.11 8.76 0.26
C SER A 60 27.48 10.21 -0.08
N THR A 61 26.54 11.01 -0.57
CA THR A 61 26.77 12.43 -0.89
C THR A 61 26.40 13.38 0.25
N LEU A 62 25.85 12.85 1.34
CA LEU A 62 25.36 13.64 2.46
C LEU A 62 26.45 13.80 3.53
N ALA A 63 26.43 14.94 4.19
CA ALA A 63 27.30 15.20 5.32
C ALA A 63 26.84 14.42 6.56
N ASP A 64 27.81 14.00 7.36
CA ASP A 64 27.58 13.43 8.67
C ASP A 64 26.71 14.37 9.54
N ASN A 65 25.83 13.80 10.36
CA ASN A 65 24.85 14.52 11.17
C ASN A 65 23.78 15.29 10.38
N THR A 66 23.60 15.03 9.07
CA THR A 66 22.45 15.57 8.33
C THR A 66 21.15 14.97 8.87
N GLU A 67 20.19 15.83 9.23
CA GLU A 67 18.87 15.40 9.71
C GLU A 67 18.11 14.62 8.64
N ALA A 68 17.52 13.48 9.03
CA ALA A 68 16.68 12.71 8.15
C ALA A 68 15.26 13.28 8.00
N ASN A 69 14.75 13.96 9.04
CA ASN A 69 13.41 14.53 8.97
C ASN A 69 13.38 15.75 8.04
N GLY A 70 12.62 15.64 6.94
CA GLY A 70 12.56 16.65 5.88
C GLY A 70 13.65 16.50 4.81
N LEU A 71 14.52 15.50 4.90
CA LEU A 71 15.54 15.21 3.88
C LEU A 71 14.87 14.84 2.56
N VAL A 72 15.29 15.47 1.48
CA VAL A 72 14.90 15.10 0.11
C VAL A 72 16.12 14.63 -0.65
N LEU A 73 16.10 13.38 -1.13
CA LEU A 73 17.16 12.78 -1.93
C LEU A 73 16.54 12.15 -3.18
N ASP A 74 16.96 12.58 -4.37
CA ASP A 74 16.44 12.13 -5.66
C ASP A 74 14.90 12.15 -5.76
N GLY A 75 14.27 13.17 -5.14
CA GLY A 75 12.83 13.35 -5.11
C GLY A 75 12.10 12.53 -4.04
N VAL A 76 12.79 11.65 -3.31
CA VAL A 76 12.25 10.91 -2.18
C VAL A 76 12.34 11.79 -0.93
N LEU A 77 11.20 11.96 -0.25
CA LEU A 77 11.13 12.69 1.03
C LEU A 77 11.18 11.70 2.20
N PHE A 78 12.15 11.90 3.08
CA PHE A 78 12.27 11.21 4.36
C PHE A 78 11.66 12.06 5.47
N GLN A 79 10.83 11.44 6.30
CA GLN A 79 10.25 12.09 7.48
C GLN A 79 10.40 11.16 8.68
N VAL A 80 10.60 11.74 9.85
CA VAL A 80 10.74 11.00 11.11
C VAL A 80 9.59 11.39 12.01
N THR A 81 8.90 10.40 12.56
CA THR A 81 7.87 10.63 13.57
C THR A 81 8.19 9.86 14.84
N LYS A 82 7.79 10.43 15.99
CA LYS A 82 7.74 9.73 17.27
C LYS A 82 6.33 9.87 17.83
N ASN A 83 5.67 8.72 18.09
CA ASN A 83 4.27 8.66 18.51
C ASN A 83 3.33 9.44 17.56
N GLY A 84 3.58 9.34 16.23
CA GLY A 84 2.79 9.99 15.18
C GLY A 84 3.06 11.49 14.99
N SER A 85 3.95 12.11 15.77
CA SER A 85 4.32 13.52 15.63
C SER A 85 5.68 13.67 14.95
N SER A 86 5.78 14.56 13.95
CA SER A 86 7.04 14.86 13.27
C SER A 86 8.10 15.36 14.27
N THR A 87 9.33 14.85 14.15
CA THR A 87 10.39 15.14 15.11
C THR A 87 11.77 15.20 14.44
N ASN A 88 12.65 16.03 15.00
CA ASN A 88 14.06 16.16 14.61
C ASN A 88 14.97 15.56 15.69
N GLY A 89 16.26 15.36 15.34
CA GLY A 89 17.29 14.95 16.27
C GLY A 89 17.18 13.48 16.71
N ILE A 90 16.41 12.66 15.99
CA ILE A 90 16.28 11.22 16.29
C ILE A 90 16.97 10.37 15.24
N VAL A 91 16.83 10.71 13.95
CA VAL A 91 17.46 9.98 12.84
C VAL A 91 18.32 10.94 12.04
N ILE A 92 19.58 10.59 11.88
CA ILE A 92 20.59 11.39 11.18
C ILE A 92 21.37 10.53 10.20
N VAL A 93 22.09 11.17 9.30
CA VAL A 93 23.12 10.52 8.48
C VAL A 93 24.36 10.28 9.36
N ASP A 94 24.86 9.05 9.36
CA ASP A 94 26.10 8.66 10.03
C ASP A 94 27.12 8.17 9.01
N GLY A 95 28.26 8.83 8.96
CA GLY A 95 29.41 8.48 8.13
C GLY A 95 30.35 7.45 8.76
N GLY A 96 29.98 6.87 9.91
CA GLY A 96 30.76 5.92 10.67
C GLY A 96 31.03 4.57 9.95
N PRO A 97 31.73 3.64 10.60
CA PRO A 97 32.01 2.32 9.99
C PRO A 97 30.74 1.51 9.80
N GLY A 98 30.67 0.69 8.73
CA GLY A 98 29.58 -0.24 8.47
C GLY A 98 29.39 -1.27 9.58
N ILE A 99 28.14 -1.61 9.85
CA ILE A 99 27.75 -2.47 10.98
C ILE A 99 27.26 -3.85 10.55
N THR A 100 26.78 -3.98 9.31
CA THR A 100 26.29 -5.25 8.75
C THR A 100 26.65 -5.40 7.27
N GLY A 101 26.44 -6.58 6.70
CA GLY A 101 26.67 -6.85 5.28
C GLY A 101 25.73 -6.10 4.33
N ASN A 102 24.59 -5.59 4.83
CA ASN A 102 23.57 -4.85 4.03
C ASN A 102 23.62 -3.34 4.23
N ILE A 103 24.54 -2.84 5.03
CA ILE A 103 24.68 -1.41 5.36
C ILE A 103 26.11 -0.97 5.14
N SER A 104 26.29 0.13 4.43
CA SER A 104 27.56 0.78 4.18
C SER A 104 27.46 2.27 4.52
N PRO A 105 28.33 2.83 5.37
CA PRO A 105 28.31 4.24 5.66
C PRO A 105 28.63 5.08 4.41
N PRO A 106 28.03 6.29 4.30
CA PRO A 106 27.05 6.88 5.21
C PRO A 106 25.66 6.25 5.07
N ASN A 107 24.96 6.12 6.18
CA ASN A 107 23.62 5.55 6.28
C ASN A 107 22.73 6.37 7.22
N LEU A 108 21.42 6.14 7.25
CA LEU A 108 20.55 6.74 8.25
C LEU A 108 20.63 5.93 9.54
N VAL A 109 20.87 6.59 10.67
CA VAL A 109 20.96 5.97 11.99
C VAL A 109 20.05 6.66 12.98
N SER A 110 19.31 5.90 13.76
CA SER A 110 18.64 6.43 14.95
C SER A 110 19.66 6.61 16.08
N ILE A 111 19.64 7.78 16.69
CA ILE A 111 20.51 8.13 17.83
C ILE A 111 19.77 8.18 19.16
N ALA A 112 18.49 7.83 19.19
CA ALA A 112 17.62 7.87 20.36
C ALA A 112 16.72 6.64 20.41
N ASP A 113 16.11 6.44 21.58
CA ASP A 113 15.12 5.40 21.86
C ASP A 113 14.08 5.23 20.75
N LEU A 114 13.88 4.00 20.29
CA LEU A 114 13.02 3.62 19.16
C LEU A 114 11.53 3.56 19.50
N ASP A 115 11.16 3.65 20.76
CA ASP A 115 9.75 3.53 21.14
C ASP A 115 8.90 4.60 20.43
N GLY A 116 7.93 4.12 19.65
CA GLY A 116 7.06 4.95 18.82
C GLY A 116 7.74 5.70 17.66
N VAL A 117 9.00 5.39 17.32
CA VAL A 117 9.70 5.98 16.18
C VAL A 117 9.33 5.28 14.89
N ALA A 118 9.00 6.06 13.85
CA ALA A 118 8.82 5.57 12.50
C ALA A 118 9.57 6.46 11.50
N LEU A 119 10.20 5.81 10.51
CA LEU A 119 10.79 6.46 9.35
C LEU A 119 9.82 6.36 8.17
N ILE A 120 9.35 7.49 7.69
CA ILE A 120 8.41 7.57 6.57
C ILE A 120 9.20 7.91 5.30
N VAL A 121 9.03 7.12 4.26
CA VAL A 121 9.64 7.30 2.94
C VAL A 121 8.53 7.58 1.94
N SER A 122 8.45 8.83 1.47
CA SER A 122 7.50 9.24 0.44
C SER A 122 8.19 9.28 -0.91
N LEU A 123 7.68 8.48 -1.85
CA LEU A 123 8.26 8.27 -3.17
C LEU A 123 7.72 9.30 -4.17
N PRO A 124 8.52 9.72 -5.18
CA PRO A 124 8.10 10.74 -6.13
C PRO A 124 7.00 10.26 -7.08
N ASN A 125 6.87 8.95 -7.26
CA ASN A 125 5.91 8.31 -8.16
C ASN A 125 5.35 7.05 -7.53
N LEU A 126 4.20 6.59 -8.03
CA LEU A 126 3.67 5.28 -7.71
C LEU A 126 4.67 4.18 -8.10
N THR A 127 4.90 3.26 -7.18
CA THR A 127 5.82 2.13 -7.32
C THR A 127 5.13 0.83 -6.92
N THR A 128 5.72 -0.29 -7.28
CA THR A 128 5.22 -1.63 -6.89
C THR A 128 6.28 -2.46 -6.17
N GLN A 129 7.52 -1.96 -6.07
CA GLN A 129 8.59 -2.61 -5.33
C GLN A 129 9.31 -1.60 -4.46
N PHE A 130 9.58 -1.97 -3.22
CA PHE A 130 10.30 -1.16 -2.24
C PHE A 130 11.13 -2.05 -1.33
N GLY A 131 12.28 -1.58 -0.90
CA GLY A 131 13.11 -2.29 0.06
C GLY A 131 14.29 -1.46 0.54
N TYR A 132 14.98 -1.98 1.55
CA TYR A 132 16.16 -1.34 2.16
C TYR A 132 16.99 -2.36 2.94
N GLY A 133 18.28 -2.09 3.06
CA GLY A 133 19.14 -2.73 4.04
C GLY A 133 18.90 -2.14 5.42
N TYR A 134 18.91 -2.98 6.46
CA TYR A 134 18.74 -2.50 7.83
C TYR A 134 19.64 -3.23 8.83
N ALA A 135 19.91 -2.55 9.93
CA ALA A 135 20.53 -3.13 11.11
C ALA A 135 19.85 -2.62 12.39
N LEU A 136 19.84 -3.45 13.41
CA LEU A 136 19.42 -3.12 14.78
C LEU A 136 20.62 -3.29 15.70
N ARG A 137 20.79 -2.42 16.68
CA ARG A 137 21.79 -2.57 17.73
C ARG A 137 21.36 -3.67 18.73
N ALA A 138 21.26 -4.89 18.22
CA ALA A 138 20.98 -6.13 18.93
C ALA A 138 21.87 -7.22 18.34
N GLU A 139 22.25 -8.21 19.14
CA GLU A 139 23.15 -9.30 18.75
C GLU A 139 22.41 -10.65 18.77
N ILE A 140 21.11 -10.64 18.53
CA ILE A 140 20.23 -11.82 18.59
C ILE A 140 19.36 -11.89 17.33
N SER A 141 18.79 -13.06 17.04
CA SER A 141 17.75 -13.19 16.01
C SER A 141 16.45 -12.56 16.48
N VAL A 142 15.85 -11.70 15.64
CA VAL A 142 14.60 -11.00 15.91
C VAL A 142 13.58 -11.35 14.82
N PRO A 143 12.48 -12.05 15.14
CA PRO A 143 11.52 -12.53 14.14
C PRO A 143 10.79 -11.42 13.36
N ALA A 144 10.60 -10.25 13.98
CA ALA A 144 10.03 -9.07 13.36
C ALA A 144 10.94 -7.87 13.65
N ALA A 145 12.13 -7.89 13.04
CA ALA A 145 13.14 -6.86 13.26
C ALA A 145 12.71 -5.51 12.68
N THR A 146 12.01 -5.53 11.55
CA THR A 146 11.44 -4.35 10.93
C THR A 146 10.11 -4.68 10.26
N THR A 147 9.22 -3.68 10.16
CA THR A 147 7.93 -3.78 9.48
C THR A 147 7.81 -2.65 8.47
N ILE A 148 7.27 -2.97 7.31
CA ILE A 148 6.93 -2.02 6.24
C ILE A 148 5.42 -1.93 6.13
N ASP A 149 4.84 -0.76 6.38
CA ASP A 149 3.46 -0.43 6.07
C ASP A 149 3.41 0.41 4.80
N LEU A 150 2.69 -0.08 3.76
CA LEU A 150 2.58 0.57 2.46
C LEU A 150 1.27 1.33 2.32
N PHE A 151 1.33 2.50 1.65
CA PHE A 151 0.18 3.37 1.41
C PHE A 151 0.15 3.90 -0.02
N ALA A 152 -1.05 4.03 -0.57
CA ALA A 152 -1.34 4.81 -1.78
C ALA A 152 -2.05 6.10 -1.33
N GLY A 153 -1.33 7.20 -1.28
CA GLY A 153 -1.76 8.43 -0.60
C GLY A 153 -2.05 8.19 0.89
N SER A 154 -3.33 8.28 1.29
CA SER A 154 -3.78 7.97 2.66
C SER A 154 -4.34 6.56 2.83
N THR A 155 -4.50 5.81 1.74
CA THR A 155 -5.12 4.48 1.77
C THR A 155 -4.06 3.42 2.08
N PRO A 156 -4.24 2.59 3.13
CA PRO A 156 -3.33 1.49 3.40
C PRO A 156 -3.42 0.43 2.28
N VAL A 157 -2.26 -0.01 1.80
CA VAL A 157 -2.10 -1.08 0.81
C VAL A 157 -1.87 -2.41 1.53
N GLY A 158 -1.00 -2.42 2.55
CA GLY A 158 -0.73 -3.61 3.34
C GLY A 158 0.48 -3.42 4.24
N SER A 159 0.77 -4.45 5.05
CA SER A 159 1.86 -4.49 6.03
C SER A 159 2.60 -5.81 5.95
N ILE A 160 3.94 -5.77 6.08
CA ILE A 160 4.79 -6.96 6.08
C ILE A 160 5.98 -6.76 7.01
N SER A 161 6.31 -7.80 7.80
CA SER A 161 7.42 -7.79 8.73
C SER A 161 8.55 -8.71 8.26
N PHE A 162 9.78 -8.35 8.59
CA PHE A 162 10.98 -9.07 8.23
C PHE A 162 11.79 -9.46 9.46
N ALA A 163 12.30 -10.69 9.46
CA ALA A 163 13.19 -11.18 10.50
C ALA A 163 14.62 -10.70 10.27
N GLY A 164 15.33 -10.38 11.34
CA GLY A 164 16.76 -10.07 11.34
C GLY A 164 17.55 -11.13 12.07
N ILE A 165 18.79 -11.35 11.62
CA ILE A 165 19.78 -12.22 12.26
C ILE A 165 21.09 -11.45 12.44
N PRO A 166 21.98 -11.85 13.39
CA PRO A 166 23.31 -11.26 13.50
C PRO A 166 24.11 -11.36 12.17
N ASP A 167 24.65 -10.21 11.67
CA ASP A 167 25.35 -10.13 10.39
C ASP A 167 26.48 -9.06 10.38
N PRO A 168 27.69 -9.36 10.74
CA PRO A 168 28.14 -10.53 11.52
C PRO A 168 27.90 -10.38 13.02
N ILE A 169 27.67 -9.16 13.54
CA ILE A 169 27.52 -8.85 14.96
C ILE A 169 26.10 -8.39 15.23
N PHE A 170 25.72 -7.24 14.69
CA PHE A 170 24.38 -6.66 14.89
C PHE A 170 23.32 -7.36 14.03
N THR A 171 22.12 -7.45 14.59
CA THR A 171 20.95 -8.00 13.89
C THR A 171 20.64 -7.16 12.66
N GLY A 172 20.59 -7.79 11.50
CA GLY A 172 20.35 -7.07 10.26
C GLY A 172 19.79 -7.95 9.16
N GLY A 173 19.59 -7.34 8.00
CA GLY A 173 19.10 -8.01 6.81
C GLY A 173 18.69 -7.02 5.72
N PHE A 174 17.96 -7.54 4.75
CA PHE A 174 17.30 -6.77 3.72
C PHE A 174 15.79 -6.97 3.86
N ALA A 175 15.04 -5.87 3.90
CA ALA A 175 13.59 -5.85 3.90
C ALA A 175 13.10 -5.38 2.53
N GLY A 176 12.54 -6.27 1.72
CA GLY A 176 12.05 -5.94 0.39
C GLY A 176 10.69 -6.54 0.13
N VAL A 177 9.80 -5.76 -0.51
CA VAL A 177 8.42 -6.12 -0.80
C VAL A 177 8.03 -5.75 -2.22
N ALA A 178 7.33 -6.66 -2.90
CA ALA A 178 6.57 -6.40 -4.11
C ALA A 178 5.08 -6.41 -3.79
N SER A 179 4.32 -5.49 -4.39
CA SER A 179 2.88 -5.35 -4.25
C SER A 179 2.21 -5.39 -5.63
N ASP A 180 1.07 -6.05 -5.76
CA ASP A 180 0.21 -5.99 -6.95
C ASP A 180 -0.59 -4.68 -7.03
N THR A 181 -0.64 -3.94 -5.94
CA THR A 181 -1.26 -2.61 -5.85
C THR A 181 -0.18 -1.54 -5.73
N PRO A 182 -0.12 -0.54 -6.63
CA PRO A 182 0.85 0.53 -6.57
C PRO A 182 0.71 1.36 -5.29
N PHE A 183 1.84 1.85 -4.78
CA PHE A 183 1.93 2.69 -3.59
C PHE A 183 2.96 3.82 -3.80
N ASP A 184 2.89 4.86 -2.98
CA ASP A 184 3.78 6.03 -3.02
C ASP A 184 4.41 6.35 -1.67
N ARG A 185 4.10 5.57 -0.63
CA ARG A 185 4.64 5.80 0.70
C ARG A 185 4.87 4.49 1.44
N ALA A 186 6.02 4.38 2.09
CA ALA A 186 6.36 3.33 3.04
C ALA A 186 6.60 3.92 4.43
N VAL A 187 6.04 3.30 5.45
CA VAL A 187 6.29 3.63 6.87
C VAL A 187 7.07 2.46 7.46
N LEU A 188 8.27 2.75 7.95
CA LEU A 188 9.20 1.77 8.48
C LEU A 188 9.21 1.88 10.00
N THR A 189 8.94 0.77 10.66
CA THR A 189 9.07 0.64 12.11
C THR A 189 10.04 -0.48 12.44
N PHE A 190 10.67 -0.38 13.61
CA PHE A 190 11.72 -1.29 14.04
C PHE A 190 11.38 -1.88 15.41
N SER A 191 11.87 -3.08 15.68
CA SER A 191 11.63 -3.78 16.94
C SER A 191 12.22 -3.01 18.11
N ASP A 192 11.49 -2.95 19.21
CA ASP A 192 11.85 -2.35 20.49
C ASP A 192 12.89 -3.16 21.30
N VAL A 193 13.26 -4.36 20.82
CA VAL A 193 14.40 -5.11 21.41
C VAL A 193 15.75 -4.42 21.21
N SER A 194 15.80 -3.41 20.32
CA SER A 194 16.96 -2.56 20.05
C SER A 194 16.65 -1.12 20.43
N ASP A 195 17.67 -0.39 20.87
CA ASP A 195 17.60 1.05 21.15
C ASP A 195 18.07 1.91 19.97
N ALA A 196 18.53 1.29 18.87
CA ALA A 196 18.95 1.97 17.65
C ALA A 196 18.75 1.11 16.42
N PHE A 197 18.47 1.76 15.30
CA PHE A 197 18.46 1.13 13.97
C PHE A 197 19.37 1.91 13.01
N ALA A 198 19.75 1.23 11.92
CA ALA A 198 20.34 1.84 10.73
C ALA A 198 19.59 1.39 9.48
N VAL A 199 19.51 2.30 8.46
CA VAL A 199 18.90 2.06 7.16
C VAL A 199 19.79 2.56 6.04
N ASP A 200 19.97 1.74 5.00
CA ASP A 200 20.75 2.08 3.81
C ASP A 200 20.14 1.43 2.56
N ASN A 201 20.69 1.80 1.39
CA ASN A 201 20.33 1.20 0.10
C ASN A 201 18.81 1.14 -0.13
N VAL A 202 18.11 2.26 0.14
CA VAL A 202 16.67 2.36 -0.10
C VAL A 202 16.41 2.19 -1.60
N THR A 203 15.74 1.10 -1.95
CA THR A 203 15.54 0.67 -3.33
C THR A 203 14.06 0.68 -3.66
N PHE A 204 13.71 1.22 -4.83
CA PHE A 204 12.34 1.16 -5.32
C PHE A 204 12.28 1.10 -6.85
N SER A 205 11.21 0.48 -7.36
CA SER A 205 10.94 0.42 -8.80
C SER A 205 9.45 0.26 -9.07
N ALA A 206 9.00 0.83 -10.20
CA ALA A 206 7.71 0.49 -10.74
C ALA A 206 7.88 -0.80 -11.56
N ASN A 207 7.27 -1.90 -11.14
CA ASN A 207 7.07 -3.00 -12.07
C ASN A 207 6.24 -2.45 -13.23
N LYS A 208 6.63 -2.77 -14.47
CA LYS A 208 5.67 -2.69 -15.57
C LYS A 208 4.53 -3.63 -15.17
N ALA A 209 3.40 -3.05 -14.75
CA ALA A 209 2.19 -3.82 -14.52
C ALA A 209 2.03 -4.73 -15.74
N SER A 210 1.95 -6.04 -15.52
CA SER A 210 1.61 -6.94 -16.61
C SER A 210 0.17 -6.56 -17.01
N ASP A 211 0.02 -5.97 -18.17
CA ASP A 211 -1.25 -5.51 -18.74
C ASP A 211 -2.24 -6.68 -18.99
N GLU A 212 -1.82 -7.89 -18.64
CA GLU A 212 -2.53 -9.14 -18.94
C GLU A 212 -3.84 -9.29 -18.16
N GLY A 213 -3.92 -8.81 -16.94
CA GLY A 213 -5.13 -8.97 -16.12
C GLY A 213 -6.29 -8.05 -16.53
N GLN A 214 -6.01 -6.80 -16.90
CA GLN A 214 -7.05 -5.85 -17.30
C GLN A 214 -7.60 -6.16 -18.70
N THR A 215 -6.75 -6.65 -19.61
CA THR A 215 -7.14 -7.03 -20.96
C THR A 215 -8.12 -8.21 -20.95
N LEU A 216 -7.92 -9.20 -20.07
CA LEU A 216 -8.83 -10.35 -19.92
C LEU A 216 -10.20 -9.94 -19.36
N ILE A 217 -10.26 -9.03 -18.40
CA ILE A 217 -11.54 -8.54 -17.84
C ILE A 217 -12.31 -7.74 -18.88
N LEU A 218 -11.65 -6.84 -19.64
CA LEU A 218 -12.29 -6.09 -20.72
C LEU A 218 -12.76 -6.99 -21.85
N LEU A 219 -11.96 -8.01 -22.20
CA LEU A 219 -12.33 -8.97 -23.25
C LEU A 219 -13.56 -9.81 -22.84
N SER A 220 -13.59 -10.28 -21.60
CA SER A 220 -14.72 -11.07 -21.07
C SER A 220 -16.01 -10.25 -20.98
N ALA A 221 -15.93 -8.98 -20.54
CA ALA A 221 -17.05 -8.05 -20.53
C ALA A 221 -17.55 -7.73 -21.94
N GLY A 222 -16.63 -7.52 -22.90
CA GLY A 222 -16.96 -7.29 -24.31
C GLY A 222 -17.65 -8.48 -24.96
N VAL A 223 -17.17 -9.70 -24.74
CA VAL A 223 -17.79 -10.93 -25.26
C VAL A 223 -19.17 -11.13 -24.66
N SER A 224 -19.32 -10.93 -23.37
CA SER A 224 -20.64 -11.05 -22.69
C SER A 224 -21.64 -10.04 -23.22
N PHE A 225 -21.23 -8.81 -23.49
CA PHE A 225 -22.08 -7.77 -24.08
C PHE A 225 -22.51 -8.11 -25.51
N LEU A 226 -21.58 -8.63 -26.35
CA LEU A 226 -21.88 -9.06 -27.70
C LEU A 226 -22.86 -10.25 -27.75
N LEU A 227 -22.73 -11.21 -26.84
CA LEU A 227 -23.66 -12.34 -26.71
C LEU A 227 -25.06 -11.85 -26.30
N PHE A 228 -25.13 -10.87 -25.39
CA PHE A 228 -26.39 -10.26 -24.98
C PHE A 228 -27.10 -9.55 -26.14
N LEU A 229 -26.37 -8.78 -26.96
CA LEU A 229 -26.92 -8.10 -28.14
C LEU A 229 -27.40 -9.11 -29.21
N ARG A 230 -26.69 -10.23 -29.38
CA ARG A 230 -27.08 -11.28 -30.34
C ARG A 230 -28.34 -12.03 -29.92
N GLY A 231 -28.53 -12.22 -28.62
CA GLY A 231 -29.78 -12.83 -28.06
C GLY A 231 -31.00 -11.97 -28.35
N ARG A 232 -30.91 -10.64 -28.13
CA ARG A 232 -32.01 -9.69 -28.37
C ARG A 232 -32.46 -9.63 -29.84
N ARG A 233 -31.53 -9.77 -30.81
CA ARG A 233 -31.90 -9.77 -32.24
C ARG A 233 -32.72 -10.96 -32.67
N ARG A 234 -32.68 -12.08 -31.97
CA ARG A 234 -33.50 -13.27 -32.29
C ARG A 234 -34.94 -13.13 -31.84
N GLU A 235 -35.25 -12.40 -30.79
CA GLU A 235 -36.62 -12.20 -30.30
C GLU A 235 -37.44 -11.30 -31.20
N PHE A 236 -36.83 -10.37 -31.96
CA PHE A 236 -37.54 -9.48 -32.88
C PHE A 236 -37.96 -10.12 -34.20
N ARG A 237 -37.53 -11.35 -34.52
CA ARG A 237 -37.87 -12.02 -35.79
C ARG A 237 -39.13 -12.90 -35.74
N PHE A 238 -39.73 -13.12 -34.60
CA PHE A 238 -40.88 -14.01 -34.42
C PHE A 238 -42.23 -13.28 -34.29
N SER A 239 -42.34 -12.00 -34.54
CA SER A 239 -43.56 -11.22 -34.34
C SER A 239 -44.21 -10.73 -35.65
N TYR A 240 -43.93 -11.37 -36.78
CA TYR A 240 -44.64 -11.10 -38.05
C TYR A 240 -45.10 -12.43 -38.66
N HIS A 241 -46.25 -12.92 -38.17
CA HIS A 241 -47.19 -13.77 -38.91
C HIS A 241 -48.60 -13.55 -38.37
#